data_b2402ec0a0e7ff380081dea967047a68
#
_entry.id   b2402ec0a0e7ff380081dea967047a68
#
_cell.length_a   1.000
_cell.length_b   1.000
_cell.length_c   1.000
_cell.angle_alpha   90.00
_cell.angle_beta   90.00
_cell.angle_gamma   90.00
#
_symmetry.space_group_name_H-M   'P 1'
#
loop_
_entity.id
_entity.type
_entity.pdbx_description
1 polymer ?
#
loop_
_entity_poly.entity_id
_entity_poly.type
_entity_poly.pdbx_seq_one_letter_code
_entity_poly.pdbx_strand_id
1 'polypeptide(L)'
;MMAANIGVFGLGVMGANLARNFASRGHVVAVFNRNSEVTKEFQSKYSQEGSFLPSLELKDFIDSLESPKRVVMMVPAGAATDAVIEQILPLLAPNDILIDAGNSHYEDTRRRENRVRPTGVMFFGIGVSGGEEGALKGPSIMPGGDKDAYIHIKPLLESIAAVVDGEPCCAWVGPDGAGHFVKMVHNGIEYADMQFIAECYDLLRQVEGLSHAEISELFKKWNSGILSSYLIEIAIDVLAHVDAETGKPFLEIISDQAAQKGTGKWTIETATNLGSPVTAISAAVAARMLSSNQSSRKAISSLLPAKKMDGHIKVSNIIEDALWVAKVIAYSEGMAMIAKSNSDFGWGIKPAEVISLWRGGCIIRATLLKDLKKAYELDPNLESLLASPHFAHEVKSRQEKLRKLVGIAVANGVPTMALSSSLNYIDFMEQPRASTAMIQGLRDFFGSHTYGRVDKPGVFHTLWSGNRTEVESKG
;
A
#
# COMPACT_ATOMS: atom_id res chain seq x y z
N MET A 1 -39.89 -11.74 10.44
CA MET A 1 -39.12 -10.77 9.64
C MET A 1 -37.91 -11.51 9.11
N MET A 2 -37.45 -11.19 7.89
CA MET A 2 -36.27 -11.81 7.32
C MET A 2 -35.05 -11.26 8.07
N ALA A 3 -34.19 -12.12 8.62
CA ALA A 3 -32.97 -11.69 9.31
C ALA A 3 -31.89 -11.31 8.28
N ALA A 4 -31.00 -10.38 8.64
CA ALA A 4 -29.91 -9.97 7.76
C ALA A 4 -28.73 -10.96 7.82
N ASN A 5 -28.14 -11.24 6.67
CA ASN A 5 -26.97 -12.13 6.55
C ASN A 5 -25.68 -11.48 7.08
N ILE A 6 -25.63 -10.13 7.01
CA ILE A 6 -24.48 -9.34 7.40
C ILE A 6 -24.92 -7.93 7.82
N GLY A 7 -24.23 -7.32 8.78
CA GLY A 7 -24.45 -5.95 9.19
C GLY A 7 -23.27 -5.06 8.80
N VAL A 8 -23.56 -3.84 8.32
CA VAL A 8 -22.55 -2.82 8.07
C VAL A 8 -22.76 -1.65 9.03
N PHE A 9 -21.78 -1.46 9.93
CA PHE A 9 -21.69 -0.34 10.85
C PHE A 9 -20.77 0.72 10.26
N GLY A 10 -21.31 1.92 10.02
CA GLY A 10 -20.61 3.05 9.42
C GLY A 10 -20.89 3.18 7.93
N LEU A 11 -21.72 4.17 7.58
CA LEU A 11 -22.25 4.41 6.25
C LEU A 11 -21.58 5.64 5.58
N GLY A 12 -20.29 5.84 5.83
CA GLY A 12 -19.49 6.73 4.99
C GLY A 12 -19.34 6.14 3.57
N VAL A 13 -18.61 6.81 2.69
CA VAL A 13 -18.48 6.42 1.27
C VAL A 13 -18.18 4.92 1.09
N MET A 14 -17.18 4.40 1.80
CA MET A 14 -16.78 3.00 1.67
C MET A 14 -17.82 2.04 2.25
N GLY A 15 -18.35 2.32 3.45
CA GLY A 15 -19.34 1.44 4.10
C GLY A 15 -20.66 1.39 3.36
N ALA A 16 -21.14 2.53 2.86
CA ALA A 16 -22.34 2.60 2.03
C ALA A 16 -22.17 1.75 0.75
N ASN A 17 -21.03 1.86 0.07
CA ASN A 17 -20.76 1.11 -1.14
C ASN A 17 -20.57 -0.39 -0.89
N LEU A 18 -19.94 -0.80 0.23
CA LEU A 18 -19.88 -2.21 0.61
C LEU A 18 -21.27 -2.78 0.92
N ALA A 19 -22.10 -2.05 1.65
CA ALA A 19 -23.48 -2.48 1.93
C ALA A 19 -24.27 -2.69 0.64
N ARG A 20 -24.17 -1.75 -0.32
CA ARG A 20 -24.78 -1.84 -1.64
C ARG A 20 -24.24 -3.03 -2.45
N ASN A 21 -22.93 -3.28 -2.40
CA ASN A 21 -22.32 -4.41 -3.08
C ASN A 21 -22.84 -5.73 -2.51
N PHE A 22 -22.88 -5.92 -1.19
CA PHE A 22 -23.52 -7.10 -0.58
C PHE A 22 -24.97 -7.29 -1.04
N ALA A 23 -25.76 -6.23 -0.99
CA ALA A 23 -27.17 -6.27 -1.40
C ALA A 23 -27.33 -6.61 -2.88
N SER A 24 -26.46 -6.10 -3.76
CA SER A 24 -26.46 -6.41 -5.20
C SER A 24 -26.15 -7.90 -5.51
N ARG A 25 -25.51 -8.60 -4.55
CA ARG A 25 -25.23 -10.04 -4.62
C ARG A 25 -26.34 -10.90 -4.00
N GLY A 26 -27.48 -10.28 -3.63
CA GLY A 26 -28.64 -10.99 -3.09
C GLY A 26 -28.64 -11.18 -1.58
N HIS A 27 -27.68 -10.59 -0.85
CA HIS A 27 -27.67 -10.64 0.60
C HIS A 27 -28.67 -9.63 1.21
N VAL A 28 -29.28 -9.99 2.32
CA VAL A 28 -30.02 -9.04 3.16
C VAL A 28 -29.03 -8.37 4.11
N VAL A 29 -28.94 -7.03 4.03
CA VAL A 29 -27.90 -6.26 4.73
C VAL A 29 -28.52 -5.36 5.79
N ALA A 30 -28.19 -5.59 7.05
CA ALA A 30 -28.49 -4.62 8.10
C ALA A 30 -27.53 -3.43 7.99
N VAL A 31 -28.06 -2.22 8.12
CA VAL A 31 -27.26 -1.00 7.99
C VAL A 31 -27.50 -0.06 9.17
N PHE A 32 -26.38 0.44 9.73
CA PHE A 32 -26.41 1.35 10.88
C PHE A 32 -25.31 2.38 10.81
N ASN A 33 -25.62 3.59 11.22
CA ASN A 33 -24.63 4.64 11.43
C ASN A 33 -24.92 5.38 12.74
N ARG A 34 -23.90 5.75 13.50
CA ARG A 34 -24.02 6.47 14.77
C ARG A 34 -24.88 7.74 14.67
N ASN A 35 -24.73 8.49 13.56
CA ASN A 35 -25.65 9.56 13.21
C ASN A 35 -26.82 8.95 12.43
N SER A 36 -28.00 8.91 13.02
CA SER A 36 -29.21 8.33 12.43
C SER A 36 -29.65 8.97 11.12
N GLU A 37 -29.35 10.26 10.91
CA GLU A 37 -29.66 10.95 9.65
C GLU A 37 -28.94 10.31 8.46
N VAL A 38 -27.68 9.88 8.64
CA VAL A 38 -26.93 9.17 7.60
C VAL A 38 -27.59 7.84 7.22
N THR A 39 -28.15 7.12 8.22
CA THR A 39 -28.92 5.88 7.95
C THR A 39 -30.20 6.17 7.17
N LYS A 40 -30.92 7.25 7.52
CA LYS A 40 -32.13 7.67 6.80
C LYS A 40 -31.83 8.11 5.37
N GLU A 41 -30.75 8.88 5.18
CA GLU A 41 -30.27 9.30 3.85
C GLU A 41 -29.89 8.08 2.99
N PHE A 42 -29.15 7.13 3.57
CA PHE A 42 -28.81 5.87 2.89
C PHE A 42 -30.08 5.15 2.42
N GLN A 43 -31.06 4.98 3.32
CA GLN A 43 -32.32 4.31 3.01
C GLN A 43 -33.10 5.07 1.92
N SER A 44 -33.19 6.38 2.02
CA SER A 44 -33.87 7.20 1.01
C SER A 44 -33.24 7.06 -0.38
N LYS A 45 -31.89 7.02 -0.42
CA LYS A 45 -31.14 7.03 -1.68
C LYS A 45 -31.02 5.66 -2.34
N TYR A 46 -30.89 4.59 -1.53
CA TYR A 46 -30.48 3.28 -2.04
C TYR A 46 -31.47 2.15 -1.78
N SER A 47 -32.65 2.41 -1.20
CA SER A 47 -33.64 1.37 -0.86
C SER A 47 -34.08 0.50 -2.03
N GLN A 48 -33.99 0.99 -3.27
CA GLN A 48 -34.35 0.25 -4.48
C GLN A 48 -33.21 -0.60 -5.06
N GLU A 49 -31.99 -0.48 -4.51
CA GLU A 49 -30.82 -1.21 -5.04
C GLU A 49 -30.64 -2.61 -4.43
N GLY A 50 -31.43 -2.96 -3.40
CA GLY A 50 -31.35 -4.27 -2.76
C GLY A 50 -32.10 -4.37 -1.44
N SER A 51 -31.85 -5.45 -0.71
CA SER A 51 -32.54 -5.76 0.55
C SER A 51 -31.78 -5.18 1.73
N PHE A 52 -32.23 -4.05 2.26
CA PHE A 52 -31.64 -3.39 3.42
C PHE A 52 -32.58 -3.41 4.63
N LEU A 53 -32.00 -3.63 5.84
CA LEU A 53 -32.66 -3.47 7.12
C LEU A 53 -32.01 -2.31 7.87
N PRO A 54 -32.53 -1.07 7.69
CA PRO A 54 -31.97 0.09 8.37
C PRO A 54 -32.41 0.10 9.84
N SER A 55 -31.48 0.37 10.73
CA SER A 55 -31.74 0.53 12.17
C SER A 55 -31.25 1.89 12.63
N LEU A 56 -32.00 2.53 13.54
CA LEU A 56 -31.62 3.81 14.13
C LEU A 56 -30.98 3.63 15.53
N GLU A 57 -31.21 2.48 16.14
CA GLU A 57 -30.64 2.06 17.41
C GLU A 57 -29.68 0.89 17.22
N LEU A 58 -28.56 0.91 17.95
CA LEU A 58 -27.53 -0.12 17.84
C LEU A 58 -28.04 -1.52 18.21
N LYS A 59 -28.89 -1.59 19.26
CA LYS A 59 -29.46 -2.87 19.68
C LYS A 59 -30.33 -3.48 18.59
N ASP A 60 -31.19 -2.69 17.95
CA ASP A 60 -32.07 -3.16 16.88
C ASP A 60 -31.26 -3.62 15.65
N PHE A 61 -30.16 -2.92 15.36
CA PHE A 61 -29.22 -3.33 14.32
C PHE A 61 -28.64 -4.72 14.59
N ILE A 62 -28.14 -4.96 15.80
CA ILE A 62 -27.56 -6.26 16.18
C ILE A 62 -28.62 -7.37 16.24
N ASP A 63 -29.83 -7.06 16.74
CA ASP A 63 -30.93 -8.02 16.84
C ASP A 63 -31.53 -8.40 15.47
N SER A 64 -31.34 -7.59 14.44
CA SER A 64 -31.78 -7.86 13.08
C SER A 64 -30.91 -8.91 12.34
N LEU A 65 -29.73 -9.26 12.88
CA LEU A 65 -28.80 -10.19 12.26
C LEU A 65 -29.13 -11.66 12.58
N GLU A 66 -28.94 -12.54 11.60
CA GLU A 66 -28.98 -14.00 11.82
C GLU A 66 -27.73 -14.48 12.59
N SER A 67 -27.88 -15.58 13.33
CA SER A 67 -26.74 -16.21 14.04
C SER A 67 -26.01 -17.21 13.13
N PRO A 68 -24.67 -17.29 13.21
CA PRO A 68 -23.81 -16.36 13.94
C PRO A 68 -23.85 -14.97 13.32
N LYS A 69 -23.99 -13.94 14.17
CA LYS A 69 -24.05 -12.54 13.71
C LYS A 69 -22.73 -12.14 13.09
N ARG A 70 -22.78 -11.37 11.98
CA ARG A 70 -21.61 -10.90 11.24
C ARG A 70 -21.69 -9.39 11.10
N VAL A 71 -20.78 -8.67 11.76
CA VAL A 71 -20.78 -7.22 11.78
C VAL A 71 -19.50 -6.68 11.14
N VAL A 72 -19.64 -5.96 10.05
CA VAL A 72 -18.55 -5.22 9.39
C VAL A 72 -18.53 -3.79 9.90
N MET A 73 -17.45 -3.39 10.54
CA MET A 73 -17.19 -2.01 10.94
C MET A 73 -16.39 -1.29 9.86
N MET A 74 -16.95 -0.22 9.30
CA MET A 74 -16.29 0.66 8.35
C MET A 74 -16.21 2.08 8.94
N VAL A 75 -15.31 2.24 9.89
CA VAL A 75 -15.14 3.48 10.67
C VAL A 75 -13.68 3.97 10.60
N PRO A 76 -13.40 5.23 10.95
CA PRO A 76 -12.02 5.72 11.01
C PRO A 76 -11.18 4.89 11.98
N ALA A 77 -9.94 4.60 11.57
CA ALA A 77 -8.97 3.84 12.37
C ALA A 77 -8.64 4.52 13.72
N GLY A 78 -8.12 3.76 14.67
CA GLY A 78 -7.71 4.24 15.98
C GLY A 78 -8.85 4.25 17.00
N ALA A 79 -8.94 5.30 17.81
CA ALA A 79 -9.89 5.39 18.92
C ALA A 79 -11.37 5.24 18.52
N ALA A 80 -11.73 5.63 17.29
CA ALA A 80 -13.09 5.46 16.80
C ALA A 80 -13.46 3.96 16.65
N THR A 81 -12.55 3.15 16.14
CA THR A 81 -12.73 1.68 16.04
C THR A 81 -12.83 1.07 17.43
N ASP A 82 -11.97 1.47 18.38
CA ASP A 82 -12.00 0.97 19.76
C ASP A 82 -13.35 1.29 20.43
N ALA A 83 -13.85 2.51 20.28
CA ALA A 83 -15.15 2.93 20.83
C ALA A 83 -16.33 2.15 20.24
N VAL A 84 -16.27 1.79 18.96
CA VAL A 84 -17.32 0.97 18.31
C VAL A 84 -17.28 -0.46 18.83
N ILE A 85 -16.10 -1.05 18.98
CA ILE A 85 -15.93 -2.39 19.57
C ILE A 85 -16.52 -2.43 20.98
N GLU A 86 -16.25 -1.42 21.81
CA GLU A 86 -16.80 -1.32 23.18
C GLU A 86 -18.33 -1.30 23.24
N GLN A 87 -18.96 -0.67 22.24
CA GLN A 87 -20.42 -0.59 22.18
C GLN A 87 -21.05 -1.89 21.63
N ILE A 88 -20.42 -2.53 20.67
CA ILE A 88 -20.97 -3.73 19.99
C ILE A 88 -20.72 -5.01 20.80
N LEU A 89 -19.54 -5.17 21.38
CA LEU A 89 -19.09 -6.41 22.01
C LEU A 89 -20.06 -6.95 23.09
N PRO A 90 -20.67 -6.11 23.96
CA PRO A 90 -21.65 -6.57 24.95
C PRO A 90 -22.98 -7.09 24.35
N LEU A 91 -23.23 -6.81 23.07
CA LEU A 91 -24.45 -7.22 22.35
C LEU A 91 -24.25 -8.49 21.51
N LEU A 92 -23.01 -9.00 21.45
CA LEU A 92 -22.64 -10.19 20.71
C LEU A 92 -22.54 -11.41 21.62
N ALA A 93 -22.80 -12.58 21.06
CA ALA A 93 -22.65 -13.88 21.70
C ALA A 93 -21.36 -14.58 21.25
N PRO A 94 -20.90 -15.62 21.98
CA PRO A 94 -19.83 -16.50 21.48
C PRO A 94 -20.15 -17.04 20.08
N ASN A 95 -19.15 -17.10 19.22
CA ASN A 95 -19.19 -17.46 17.80
C ASN A 95 -19.78 -16.36 16.86
N ASP A 96 -20.28 -15.24 17.38
CA ASP A 96 -20.55 -14.09 16.52
C ASP A 96 -19.23 -13.50 15.98
N ILE A 97 -19.30 -12.81 14.86
CA ILE A 97 -18.12 -12.36 14.13
C ILE A 97 -18.11 -10.82 14.02
N LEU A 98 -17.04 -10.23 14.47
CA LEU A 98 -16.78 -8.80 14.38
C LEU A 98 -15.61 -8.53 13.43
N ILE A 99 -15.85 -7.73 12.40
CA ILE A 99 -14.91 -7.49 11.31
C ILE A 99 -14.54 -6.00 11.30
N ASP A 100 -13.27 -5.69 11.56
CA ASP A 100 -12.70 -4.37 11.31
C ASP A 100 -12.27 -4.27 9.83
N ALA A 101 -13.04 -3.57 9.03
CA ALA A 101 -12.77 -3.34 7.61
C ALA A 101 -12.24 -1.90 7.36
N GLY A 102 -11.93 -1.16 8.42
CA GLY A 102 -11.26 0.13 8.35
C GLY A 102 -9.80 0.01 7.90
N ASN A 103 -9.17 1.16 7.70
CA ASN A 103 -7.75 1.20 7.35
C ASN A 103 -6.91 1.24 8.65
N SER A 104 -7.06 0.21 9.50
CA SER A 104 -6.46 0.12 10.83
C SER A 104 -4.98 -0.26 10.78
N HIS A 105 -4.21 0.17 11.79
CA HIS A 105 -2.85 -0.31 12.01
C HIS A 105 -2.88 -1.77 12.49
N TYR A 106 -2.03 -2.62 11.96
CA TYR A 106 -2.06 -4.06 12.27
C TYR A 106 -1.78 -4.37 13.75
N GLU A 107 -0.98 -3.57 14.44
CA GLU A 107 -0.73 -3.73 15.89
C GLU A 107 -1.96 -3.42 16.72
N ASP A 108 -2.76 -2.42 16.31
CA ASP A 108 -4.06 -2.18 16.94
C ASP A 108 -5.01 -3.36 16.72
N THR A 109 -4.98 -3.97 15.55
CA THR A 109 -5.78 -5.15 15.24
C THR A 109 -5.40 -6.32 16.14
N ARG A 110 -4.10 -6.57 16.34
CA ARG A 110 -3.58 -7.58 17.28
C ARG A 110 -4.06 -7.32 18.71
N ARG A 111 -3.97 -6.08 19.16
CA ARG A 111 -4.44 -5.66 20.48
C ARG A 111 -5.95 -5.87 20.64
N ARG A 112 -6.74 -5.52 19.61
CA ARG A 112 -8.21 -5.70 19.58
C ARG A 112 -8.59 -7.17 19.58
N GLU A 113 -7.95 -7.98 18.78
CA GLU A 113 -8.19 -9.42 18.76
C GLU A 113 -7.93 -10.05 20.13
N ASN A 114 -6.80 -9.73 20.77
CA ASN A 114 -6.49 -10.23 22.13
C ASN A 114 -7.52 -9.80 23.17
N ARG A 115 -8.15 -8.65 23.01
CA ARG A 115 -9.23 -8.15 23.87
C ARG A 115 -10.58 -8.84 23.61
N VAL A 116 -10.89 -9.10 22.33
CA VAL A 116 -12.18 -9.68 21.92
C VAL A 116 -12.23 -11.20 22.14
N ARG A 117 -11.15 -11.90 21.84
CA ARG A 117 -11.03 -13.37 21.93
C ARG A 117 -11.56 -13.98 23.24
N PRO A 118 -11.31 -13.46 24.45
CA PRO A 118 -11.82 -14.02 25.69
C PRO A 118 -13.35 -14.04 25.82
N THR A 119 -14.07 -13.26 25.02
CA THR A 119 -15.54 -13.22 25.01
C THR A 119 -16.16 -14.33 24.15
N GLY A 120 -15.34 -15.05 23.40
CA GLY A 120 -15.77 -16.06 22.43
C GLY A 120 -16.24 -15.48 21.11
N VAL A 121 -16.23 -14.15 20.94
CA VAL A 121 -16.48 -13.48 19.65
C VAL A 121 -15.24 -13.61 18.76
N MET A 122 -15.46 -13.94 17.49
CA MET A 122 -14.40 -14.04 16.49
C MET A 122 -14.09 -12.67 15.90
N PHE A 123 -12.81 -12.28 15.90
CA PHE A 123 -12.39 -10.96 15.39
C PHE A 123 -11.57 -11.11 14.12
N PHE A 124 -11.89 -10.26 13.12
CA PHE A 124 -11.13 -10.19 11.87
C PHE A 124 -10.70 -8.76 11.60
N GLY A 125 -9.42 -8.58 11.22
CA GLY A 125 -8.94 -7.36 10.61
C GLY A 125 -8.81 -7.57 9.10
N ILE A 126 -9.62 -6.90 8.30
CA ILE A 126 -9.60 -7.09 6.86
C ILE A 126 -9.17 -5.84 6.11
N GLY A 127 -8.13 -5.96 5.28
CA GLY A 127 -7.77 -4.93 4.33
C GLY A 127 -8.75 -4.93 3.15
N VAL A 128 -9.37 -3.78 2.89
CA VAL A 128 -10.23 -3.57 1.71
C VAL A 128 -9.59 -2.53 0.81
N SER A 129 -9.46 -2.83 -0.47
CA SER A 129 -8.89 -1.92 -1.47
C SER A 129 -9.84 -1.70 -2.64
N GLY A 130 -9.54 -0.70 -3.48
CA GLY A 130 -10.32 -0.38 -4.69
C GLY A 130 -10.99 0.99 -4.67
N GLY A 131 -10.88 1.73 -3.56
CA GLY A 131 -11.53 3.03 -3.42
C GLY A 131 -13.06 2.94 -3.47
N GLU A 132 -13.70 4.05 -3.79
CA GLU A 132 -15.16 4.17 -3.84
C GLU A 132 -15.78 3.19 -4.84
N GLU A 133 -15.25 3.17 -6.05
CA GLU A 133 -15.77 2.32 -7.13
C GLU A 133 -15.52 0.83 -6.84
N GLY A 134 -14.31 0.49 -6.37
CA GLY A 134 -13.98 -0.89 -6.01
C GLY A 134 -14.87 -1.43 -4.90
N ALA A 135 -15.14 -0.66 -3.87
CA ALA A 135 -16.04 -1.07 -2.78
C ALA A 135 -17.45 -1.43 -3.29
N LEU A 136 -17.94 -0.70 -4.31
CA LEU A 136 -19.25 -0.94 -4.91
C LEU A 136 -19.27 -2.10 -5.90
N LYS A 137 -18.24 -2.22 -6.75
CA LYS A 137 -18.26 -3.13 -7.91
C LYS A 137 -17.49 -4.42 -7.70
N GLY A 138 -16.53 -4.42 -6.80
CA GLY A 138 -15.69 -5.58 -6.51
C GLY A 138 -14.33 -5.15 -5.94
N PRO A 139 -14.17 -5.13 -4.62
CA PRO A 139 -12.90 -4.80 -3.98
C PRO A 139 -11.94 -5.99 -3.99
N SER A 140 -10.65 -5.69 -3.81
CA SER A 140 -9.67 -6.65 -3.30
C SER A 140 -9.81 -6.73 -1.78
N ILE A 141 -9.91 -7.93 -1.23
CA ILE A 141 -10.16 -8.16 0.19
C ILE A 141 -9.07 -9.06 0.77
N MET A 142 -8.45 -8.64 1.85
CA MET A 142 -7.34 -9.29 2.53
C MET A 142 -7.72 -9.65 3.97
N PRO A 143 -8.49 -10.74 4.20
CA PRO A 143 -8.91 -11.14 5.54
C PRO A 143 -7.74 -11.68 6.37
N GLY A 144 -7.59 -11.16 7.60
CA GLY A 144 -6.71 -11.70 8.64
C GLY A 144 -7.51 -11.97 9.90
N GLY A 145 -7.17 -13.05 10.63
CA GLY A 145 -7.84 -13.48 11.84
C GLY A 145 -7.92 -15.00 11.95
N ASP A 146 -8.83 -15.50 12.77
CA ASP A 146 -8.99 -16.94 13.01
C ASP A 146 -9.32 -17.70 11.73
N LYS A 147 -8.48 -18.70 11.40
CA LYS A 147 -8.60 -19.47 10.16
C LYS A 147 -9.85 -20.33 10.11
N ASP A 148 -10.22 -20.93 11.25
CA ASP A 148 -11.34 -21.85 11.31
C ASP A 148 -12.67 -21.08 11.27
N ALA A 149 -12.70 -19.89 11.89
CA ALA A 149 -13.84 -18.98 11.79
C ALA A 149 -14.01 -18.35 10.40
N TYR A 150 -12.95 -18.26 9.61
CA TYR A 150 -13.00 -17.67 8.25
C TYR A 150 -14.05 -18.34 7.34
N ILE A 151 -14.30 -19.65 7.51
CA ILE A 151 -15.31 -20.37 6.71
C ILE A 151 -16.70 -19.72 6.76
N HIS A 152 -17.03 -19.05 7.88
CA HIS A 152 -18.34 -18.42 8.08
C HIS A 152 -18.52 -17.06 7.37
N ILE A 153 -17.41 -16.42 6.98
CA ILE A 153 -17.43 -15.13 6.25
C ILE A 153 -16.90 -15.24 4.82
N LYS A 154 -16.17 -16.33 4.52
CA LYS A 154 -15.58 -16.55 3.20
C LYS A 154 -16.58 -16.40 2.06
N PRO A 155 -17.75 -17.09 2.03
CA PRO A 155 -18.70 -16.98 0.93
C PRO A 155 -19.24 -15.56 0.75
N LEU A 156 -19.46 -14.84 1.85
CA LEU A 156 -19.94 -13.46 1.84
C LEU A 156 -18.88 -12.52 1.23
N LEU A 157 -17.63 -12.62 1.68
CA LEU A 157 -16.55 -11.76 1.20
C LEU A 157 -16.19 -12.06 -0.25
N GLU A 158 -16.12 -13.34 -0.63
CA GLU A 158 -15.85 -13.74 -2.02
C GLU A 158 -16.95 -13.28 -2.98
N SER A 159 -18.22 -13.24 -2.55
CA SER A 159 -19.35 -12.83 -3.38
C SER A 159 -19.24 -11.36 -3.85
N ILE A 160 -18.63 -10.50 -3.02
CA ILE A 160 -18.48 -9.07 -3.32
C ILE A 160 -17.11 -8.69 -3.89
N ALA A 161 -16.15 -9.62 -3.88
CA ALA A 161 -14.79 -9.35 -4.34
C ALA A 161 -14.71 -9.21 -5.87
N ALA A 162 -13.68 -8.53 -6.35
CA ALA A 162 -13.32 -8.58 -7.76
C ALA A 162 -12.98 -10.02 -8.18
N VAL A 163 -13.23 -10.36 -9.43
CA VAL A 163 -12.91 -11.67 -9.99
C VAL A 163 -11.93 -11.49 -11.16
N VAL A 164 -10.83 -12.22 -11.13
CA VAL A 164 -9.82 -12.24 -12.20
C VAL A 164 -9.53 -13.68 -12.57
N ASP A 165 -9.63 -14.01 -13.84
CA ASP A 165 -9.44 -15.37 -14.37
C ASP A 165 -10.33 -16.42 -13.65
N GLY A 166 -11.54 -16.04 -13.22
CA GLY A 166 -12.46 -16.89 -12.47
C GLY A 166 -12.15 -17.04 -10.98
N GLU A 167 -11.09 -16.42 -10.47
CA GLU A 167 -10.69 -16.44 -9.04
C GLU A 167 -11.11 -15.14 -8.35
N PRO A 168 -11.78 -15.20 -7.18
CA PRO A 168 -12.07 -14.00 -6.40
C PRO A 168 -10.79 -13.38 -5.82
N CYS A 169 -10.66 -12.07 -5.90
CA CYS A 169 -9.57 -11.33 -5.24
C CYS A 169 -9.83 -11.20 -3.72
N CYS A 170 -10.11 -12.33 -3.09
CA CYS A 170 -10.39 -12.47 -1.66
C CYS A 170 -9.87 -13.81 -1.17
N ALA A 171 -8.92 -13.81 -0.24
CA ALA A 171 -8.45 -15.02 0.44
C ALA A 171 -7.89 -14.68 1.81
N TRP A 172 -8.00 -15.62 2.77
CA TRP A 172 -7.38 -15.50 4.07
C TRP A 172 -5.85 -15.39 3.95
N VAL A 173 -5.27 -14.30 4.44
CA VAL A 173 -3.83 -14.03 4.28
C VAL A 173 -2.98 -14.44 5.48
N GLY A 174 -3.60 -14.64 6.63
CA GLY A 174 -2.87 -15.03 7.85
C GLY A 174 -3.69 -14.76 9.11
N PRO A 175 -3.22 -15.23 10.27
CA PRO A 175 -3.87 -14.96 11.55
C PRO A 175 -3.69 -13.52 12.00
N ASP A 176 -4.34 -13.14 13.09
CA ASP A 176 -4.03 -11.92 13.84
C ASP A 176 -4.17 -10.66 12.96
N GLY A 177 -3.21 -9.76 13.03
CA GLY A 177 -3.16 -8.52 12.26
C GLY A 177 -2.75 -8.64 10.79
N ALA A 178 -2.55 -9.86 10.26
CA ALA A 178 -2.00 -10.10 8.92
C ALA A 178 -2.78 -9.38 7.79
N GLY A 179 -4.10 -9.32 7.87
CA GLY A 179 -4.93 -8.66 6.86
C GLY A 179 -4.63 -7.16 6.74
N HIS A 180 -4.60 -6.46 7.86
CA HIS A 180 -4.25 -5.04 7.88
C HIS A 180 -2.77 -4.78 7.56
N PHE A 181 -1.87 -5.69 7.95
CA PHE A 181 -0.46 -5.60 7.57
C PHE A 181 -0.28 -5.68 6.05
N VAL A 182 -0.87 -6.67 5.40
CA VAL A 182 -0.82 -6.81 3.94
C VAL A 182 -1.42 -5.60 3.24
N LYS A 183 -2.52 -5.04 3.80
CA LYS A 183 -3.10 -3.79 3.27
C LYS A 183 -2.19 -2.58 3.48
N MET A 184 -1.49 -2.49 4.60
CA MET A 184 -0.52 -1.42 4.87
C MET A 184 0.65 -1.48 3.86
N VAL A 185 1.19 -2.67 3.59
CA VAL A 185 2.23 -2.88 2.58
C VAL A 185 1.73 -2.50 1.19
N HIS A 186 0.51 -2.93 0.81
CA HIS A 186 -0.15 -2.50 -0.42
C HIS A 186 -0.15 -0.98 -0.55
N ASN A 187 -0.53 -0.27 0.51
CA ASN A 187 -0.57 1.19 0.49
C ASN A 187 0.83 1.81 0.37
N GLY A 188 1.86 1.20 0.94
CA GLY A 188 3.25 1.62 0.76
C GLY A 188 3.68 1.56 -0.71
N ILE A 189 3.41 0.45 -1.38
CA ILE A 189 3.66 0.28 -2.82
C ILE A 189 2.88 1.32 -3.64
N GLU A 190 1.60 1.54 -3.31
CA GLU A 190 0.75 2.56 -3.92
C GLU A 190 1.36 3.96 -3.84
N TYR A 191 1.94 4.32 -2.69
CA TYR A 191 2.59 5.62 -2.49
C TYR A 191 3.80 5.78 -3.40
N ALA A 192 4.64 4.75 -3.50
CA ALA A 192 5.80 4.76 -4.38
C ALA A 192 5.38 4.87 -5.85
N ASP A 193 4.39 4.09 -6.28
CA ASP A 193 3.92 4.10 -7.68
C ASP A 193 3.33 5.45 -8.07
N MET A 194 2.50 6.07 -7.22
CA MET A 194 2.00 7.43 -7.48
C MET A 194 3.13 8.46 -7.54
N GLN A 195 4.16 8.34 -6.71
CA GLN A 195 5.30 9.24 -6.74
C GLN A 195 6.12 9.08 -8.01
N PHE A 196 6.37 7.85 -8.47
CA PHE A 196 7.05 7.60 -9.75
C PHE A 196 6.31 8.23 -10.93
N ILE A 197 4.97 8.07 -10.96
CA ILE A 197 4.11 8.67 -11.99
C ILE A 197 4.23 10.19 -11.96
N ALA A 198 4.19 10.80 -10.78
CA ALA A 198 4.30 12.25 -10.61
C ALA A 198 5.69 12.76 -11.03
N GLU A 199 6.77 12.06 -10.70
CA GLU A 199 8.13 12.41 -11.10
C GLU A 199 8.33 12.28 -12.62
N CYS A 200 7.77 11.23 -13.23
CA CYS A 200 7.78 11.09 -14.69
C CYS A 200 6.97 12.18 -15.39
N TYR A 201 5.79 12.53 -14.85
CA TYR A 201 5.00 13.65 -15.34
C TYR A 201 5.80 14.97 -15.30
N ASP A 202 6.46 15.23 -14.18
CA ASP A 202 7.23 16.48 -14.00
C ASP A 202 8.43 16.56 -14.98
N LEU A 203 9.10 15.44 -15.22
CA LEU A 203 10.15 15.35 -16.23
C LEU A 203 9.64 15.61 -17.66
N LEU A 204 8.48 15.05 -18.02
CA LEU A 204 7.85 15.29 -19.32
C LEU A 204 7.44 16.76 -19.50
N ARG A 205 6.94 17.38 -18.42
CA ARG A 205 6.56 18.80 -18.41
C ARG A 205 7.77 19.73 -18.47
N GLN A 206 8.72 19.56 -17.54
CA GLN A 206 9.82 20.52 -17.36
C GLN A 206 10.99 20.26 -18.31
N VAL A 207 11.32 18.98 -18.58
CA VAL A 207 12.50 18.61 -19.35
C VAL A 207 12.20 18.48 -20.85
N GLU A 208 11.09 17.84 -21.22
CA GLU A 208 10.71 17.66 -22.62
C GLU A 208 9.75 18.76 -23.11
N GLY A 209 9.09 19.49 -22.20
CA GLY A 209 8.23 20.62 -22.54
C GLY A 209 6.84 20.22 -23.07
N LEU A 210 6.40 18.98 -22.80
CA LEU A 210 5.13 18.47 -23.30
C LEU A 210 3.93 19.10 -22.59
N SER A 211 2.84 19.29 -23.32
CA SER A 211 1.53 19.66 -22.76
C SER A 211 0.90 18.48 -21.99
N HIS A 212 -0.10 18.78 -21.14
CA HIS A 212 -0.87 17.74 -20.45
C HIS A 212 -1.53 16.76 -21.42
N ALA A 213 -2.06 17.25 -22.53
CA ALA A 213 -2.70 16.42 -23.57
C ALA A 213 -1.68 15.46 -24.22
N GLU A 214 -0.48 15.92 -24.58
CA GLU A 214 0.57 15.09 -25.14
C GLU A 214 1.05 14.02 -24.15
N ILE A 215 1.15 14.38 -22.86
CA ILE A 215 1.49 13.41 -21.79
C ILE A 215 0.37 12.37 -21.63
N SER A 216 -0.90 12.80 -21.66
CA SER A 216 -2.05 11.86 -21.62
C SER A 216 -1.99 10.85 -22.77
N GLU A 217 -1.66 11.26 -23.99
CA GLU A 217 -1.51 10.35 -25.13
C GLU A 217 -0.32 9.37 -24.95
N LEU A 218 0.78 9.81 -24.36
CA LEU A 218 1.89 8.92 -23.98
C LEU A 218 1.45 7.87 -22.96
N PHE A 219 0.72 8.29 -21.92
CA PHE A 219 0.20 7.38 -20.89
C PHE A 219 -0.80 6.37 -21.47
N LYS A 220 -1.67 6.78 -22.42
CA LYS A 220 -2.54 5.85 -23.16
C LYS A 220 -1.74 4.77 -23.89
N LYS A 221 -0.66 5.17 -24.57
CA LYS A 221 0.24 4.23 -25.23
C LYS A 221 0.87 3.26 -24.23
N TRP A 222 1.40 3.77 -23.11
CA TRP A 222 2.04 2.94 -22.08
C TRP A 222 1.05 2.01 -21.39
N ASN A 223 -0.22 2.44 -21.23
CA ASN A 223 -1.26 1.60 -20.63
C ASN A 223 -1.69 0.43 -21.52
N SER A 224 -1.32 0.43 -22.79
CA SER A 224 -1.51 -0.72 -23.70
C SER A 224 -0.31 -1.69 -23.69
N GLY A 225 0.73 -1.41 -22.92
CA GLY A 225 1.99 -2.16 -22.85
C GLY A 225 2.33 -2.66 -21.45
N ILE A 226 3.64 -2.69 -21.17
CA ILE A 226 4.22 -3.23 -19.92
C ILE A 226 3.84 -2.42 -18.66
N LEU A 227 3.41 -1.17 -18.81
CA LEU A 227 2.98 -0.30 -17.72
C LEU A 227 1.47 -0.32 -17.47
N SER A 228 0.73 -1.17 -18.18
CA SER A 228 -0.73 -1.29 -18.01
C SER A 228 -1.09 -1.51 -16.54
N SER A 229 -1.77 -0.53 -15.96
CA SER A 229 -2.13 -0.50 -14.54
C SER A 229 -3.23 0.53 -14.28
N TYR A 230 -3.95 0.35 -13.18
CA TYR A 230 -5.00 1.28 -12.78
C TYR A 230 -4.49 2.72 -12.57
N LEU A 231 -3.34 2.88 -11.94
CA LEU A 231 -2.79 4.21 -11.69
C LEU A 231 -2.38 4.91 -12.99
N ILE A 232 -1.90 4.20 -13.99
CA ILE A 232 -1.66 4.77 -15.34
C ILE A 232 -2.99 5.10 -16.02
N GLU A 233 -4.00 4.21 -15.92
CA GLU A 233 -5.34 4.43 -16.46
C GLU A 233 -5.96 5.73 -15.93
N ILE A 234 -6.04 5.90 -14.61
CA ILE A 234 -6.62 7.12 -14.03
C ILE A 234 -5.76 8.37 -14.24
N ALA A 235 -4.44 8.22 -14.39
CA ALA A 235 -3.56 9.34 -14.72
C ALA A 235 -3.86 9.93 -16.11
N ILE A 236 -4.31 9.10 -17.07
CA ILE A 236 -4.76 9.56 -18.38
C ILE A 236 -5.92 10.54 -18.23
N ASP A 237 -6.95 10.18 -17.45
CA ASP A 237 -8.12 11.01 -17.23
C ASP A 237 -7.81 12.28 -16.44
N VAL A 238 -6.96 12.18 -15.41
CA VAL A 238 -6.48 13.33 -14.62
C VAL A 238 -5.72 14.32 -15.50
N LEU A 239 -4.88 13.84 -16.40
CA LEU A 239 -4.11 14.67 -17.35
C LEU A 239 -4.98 15.31 -18.43
N ALA A 240 -6.02 14.60 -18.87
CA ALA A 240 -6.94 15.09 -19.92
C ALA A 240 -7.99 16.05 -19.37
N HIS A 241 -8.22 16.05 -18.04
CA HIS A 241 -9.30 16.83 -17.44
C HIS A 241 -9.01 18.34 -17.50
N VAL A 242 -10.00 19.07 -18.03
CA VAL A 242 -10.00 20.54 -18.07
C VAL A 242 -11.09 21.03 -17.13
N ASP A 243 -10.74 21.92 -16.24
CA ASP A 243 -11.68 22.53 -15.32
C ASP A 243 -12.73 23.36 -16.05
N ALA A 244 -13.99 23.10 -15.81
CA ALA A 244 -15.10 23.74 -16.51
C ALA A 244 -15.26 25.23 -16.18
N GLU A 245 -14.83 25.65 -14.99
CA GLU A 245 -14.94 27.04 -14.53
C GLU A 245 -13.83 27.92 -15.12
N THR A 246 -12.58 27.44 -15.11
CA THR A 246 -11.40 28.23 -15.49
C THR A 246 -10.95 27.96 -16.94
N GLY A 247 -11.35 26.86 -17.54
CA GLY A 247 -10.86 26.41 -18.84
C GLY A 247 -9.39 25.96 -18.84
N LYS A 248 -8.78 25.78 -17.66
CA LYS A 248 -7.38 25.36 -17.50
C LYS A 248 -7.27 23.84 -17.24
N PRO A 249 -6.13 23.23 -17.57
CA PRO A 249 -5.82 21.87 -17.16
C PRO A 249 -5.97 21.72 -15.64
N PHE A 250 -6.60 20.63 -15.20
CA PHE A 250 -6.89 20.37 -13.79
C PHE A 250 -5.65 20.45 -12.90
N LEU A 251 -4.51 19.91 -13.34
CA LEU A 251 -3.26 19.91 -12.59
C LEU A 251 -2.63 21.32 -12.42
N GLU A 252 -3.10 22.33 -13.16
CA GLU A 252 -2.64 23.71 -13.00
C GLU A 252 -3.43 24.53 -11.97
N ILE A 253 -4.61 24.00 -11.54
CA ILE A 253 -5.49 24.71 -10.62
C ILE A 253 -5.55 24.07 -9.22
N ILE A 254 -5.22 22.79 -9.09
CA ILE A 254 -5.18 22.14 -7.79
C ILE A 254 -3.92 22.47 -7.02
N SER A 255 -4.02 22.45 -5.69
CA SER A 255 -2.84 22.61 -4.82
C SER A 255 -1.88 21.45 -5.01
N ASP A 256 -0.58 21.73 -5.02
CA ASP A 256 0.51 20.75 -5.11
C ASP A 256 0.82 20.05 -3.78
N GLN A 257 -0.13 20.07 -2.85
CA GLN A 257 -0.05 19.45 -1.54
C GLN A 257 -0.71 18.07 -1.55
N ALA A 258 0.10 17.01 -1.40
CA ALA A 258 -0.41 15.65 -1.38
C ALA A 258 -0.73 15.20 0.06
N ALA A 259 -2.02 15.09 0.41
CA ALA A 259 -2.46 14.63 1.71
C ALA A 259 -2.20 13.12 1.93
N GLN A 260 -2.11 12.72 3.20
CA GLN A 260 -1.95 11.31 3.60
C GLN A 260 -2.80 10.97 4.83
N LYS A 261 -3.23 9.70 4.93
CA LYS A 261 -4.04 9.18 6.06
C LYS A 261 -3.22 8.36 7.06
N GLY A 262 -1.87 8.43 7.01
CA GLY A 262 -0.96 7.78 7.96
C GLY A 262 -0.43 6.40 7.54
N THR A 263 -1.03 5.70 6.57
CA THR A 263 -0.61 4.35 6.16
C THR A 263 0.82 4.29 5.61
N GLY A 264 1.27 5.30 4.86
CA GLY A 264 2.65 5.39 4.39
C GLY A 264 3.65 5.54 5.54
N LYS A 265 3.31 6.35 6.56
CA LYS A 265 4.10 6.48 7.79
C LYS A 265 4.22 5.13 8.50
N TRP A 266 3.12 4.42 8.70
CA TRP A 266 3.11 3.10 9.34
C TRP A 266 3.95 2.09 8.57
N THR A 267 3.96 2.13 7.23
CA THR A 267 4.81 1.26 6.41
C THR A 267 6.29 1.48 6.73
N ILE A 268 6.75 2.74 6.84
CA ILE A 268 8.14 3.07 7.15
C ILE A 268 8.50 2.65 8.59
N GLU A 269 7.65 2.97 9.57
CA GLU A 269 7.87 2.61 10.98
C GLU A 269 7.99 1.09 11.12
N THR A 270 7.06 0.35 10.52
CA THR A 270 7.07 -1.12 10.53
C THR A 270 8.28 -1.70 9.79
N ALA A 271 8.63 -1.16 8.62
CA ALA A 271 9.81 -1.60 7.87
C ALA A 271 11.10 -1.42 8.69
N THR A 272 11.22 -0.30 9.40
CA THR A 272 12.36 -0.03 10.29
C THR A 272 12.41 -1.03 11.44
N ASN A 273 11.28 -1.32 12.08
CA ASN A 273 11.18 -2.29 13.16
C ASN A 273 11.52 -3.72 12.71
N LEU A 274 11.11 -4.10 11.50
CA LEU A 274 11.41 -5.40 10.89
C LEU A 274 12.83 -5.48 10.32
N GLY A 275 13.57 -4.37 10.22
CA GLY A 275 14.85 -4.32 9.52
C GLY A 275 14.73 -4.60 8.00
N SER A 276 13.59 -4.26 7.39
CA SER A 276 13.33 -4.40 5.96
C SER A 276 13.49 -3.05 5.26
N PRO A 277 14.46 -2.88 4.35
CA PRO A 277 14.67 -1.59 3.68
C PRO A 277 13.54 -1.31 2.69
N VAL A 278 12.94 -0.11 2.78
CA VAL A 278 11.87 0.38 1.88
C VAL A 278 12.24 1.77 1.36
N THR A 279 13.29 1.85 0.57
CA THR A 279 13.94 3.10 0.18
C THR A 279 13.07 3.96 -0.73
N ALA A 280 12.46 3.37 -1.75
CA ALA A 280 11.57 4.06 -2.69
C ALA A 280 10.25 4.46 -2.02
N ILE A 281 9.66 3.59 -1.21
CA ILE A 281 8.45 3.88 -0.42
C ILE A 281 8.72 5.03 0.56
N SER A 282 9.88 5.01 1.25
CA SER A 282 10.29 6.07 2.17
C SER A 282 10.46 7.42 1.46
N ALA A 283 11.09 7.42 0.28
CA ALA A 283 11.25 8.61 -0.54
C ALA A 283 9.89 9.20 -0.97
N ALA A 284 8.92 8.37 -1.35
CA ALA A 284 7.57 8.80 -1.71
C ALA A 284 6.84 9.45 -0.53
N VAL A 285 6.95 8.88 0.67
CA VAL A 285 6.36 9.47 1.89
C VAL A 285 7.05 10.79 2.25
N ALA A 286 8.38 10.86 2.13
CA ALA A 286 9.13 12.09 2.35
C ALA A 286 8.74 13.20 1.36
N ALA A 287 8.56 12.87 0.09
CA ALA A 287 8.08 13.82 -0.93
C ALA A 287 6.71 14.41 -0.57
N ARG A 288 5.76 13.57 -0.08
CA ARG A 288 4.46 14.08 0.40
C ARG A 288 4.59 15.00 1.61
N MET A 289 5.47 14.67 2.56
CA MET A 289 5.74 15.53 3.72
C MET A 289 6.33 16.88 3.27
N LEU A 290 7.27 16.88 2.32
CA LEU A 290 7.84 18.10 1.74
C LEU A 290 6.79 18.91 0.97
N SER A 291 5.85 18.26 0.28
CA SER A 291 4.76 18.95 -0.43
C SER A 291 3.89 19.78 0.51
N SER A 292 3.71 19.35 1.76
CA SER A 292 2.92 20.07 2.77
C SER A 292 3.58 21.35 3.29
N ASN A 293 4.89 21.54 3.08
CA ASN A 293 5.65 22.70 3.57
C ASN A 293 5.61 23.88 2.59
N GLN A 294 4.44 24.29 2.12
CA GLN A 294 4.29 25.30 1.08
C GLN A 294 4.93 26.65 1.44
N SER A 295 4.77 27.14 2.66
CA SER A 295 5.36 28.41 3.12
C SER A 295 6.89 28.37 3.07
N SER A 296 7.49 27.30 3.55
CA SER A 296 8.95 27.10 3.52
C SER A 296 9.47 26.98 2.08
N ARG A 297 8.76 26.20 1.22
CA ARG A 297 9.14 26.07 -0.20
C ARG A 297 9.08 27.41 -0.91
N LYS A 298 8.05 28.23 -0.66
CA LYS A 298 7.92 29.59 -1.23
C LYS A 298 9.04 30.51 -0.76
N ALA A 299 9.40 30.48 0.53
CA ALA A 299 10.50 31.27 1.06
C ALA A 299 11.86 30.84 0.47
N ILE A 300 12.10 29.53 0.41
CA ILE A 300 13.34 28.96 -0.13
C ILE A 300 13.47 29.28 -1.63
N SER A 301 12.41 29.13 -2.42
CA SER A 301 12.46 29.39 -3.87
C SER A 301 12.75 30.85 -4.23
N SER A 302 12.46 31.79 -3.32
CA SER A 302 12.83 33.19 -3.51
C SER A 302 14.33 33.44 -3.26
N LEU A 303 14.99 32.63 -2.46
CA LEU A 303 16.41 32.74 -2.12
C LEU A 303 17.29 31.80 -2.97
N LEU A 304 16.78 30.63 -3.29
CA LEU A 304 17.43 29.61 -4.12
C LEU A 304 16.51 29.27 -5.30
N PRO A 305 16.49 30.11 -6.35
CA PRO A 305 15.62 29.84 -7.49
C PRO A 305 16.01 28.54 -8.19
N ALA A 306 15.00 27.80 -8.63
CA ALA A 306 15.21 26.57 -9.40
C ALA A 306 16.05 26.84 -10.65
N LYS A 307 16.85 25.86 -11.04
CA LYS A 307 17.66 25.93 -12.27
C LYS A 307 16.73 26.12 -13.48
N LYS A 308 17.01 27.09 -14.31
CA LYS A 308 16.35 27.25 -15.61
C LYS A 308 16.98 26.31 -16.61
N MET A 309 16.15 25.62 -17.37
CA MET A 309 16.63 24.76 -18.46
C MET A 309 16.89 25.59 -19.72
N ASP A 310 17.96 25.26 -20.42
CA ASP A 310 18.26 25.78 -21.76
C ASP A 310 17.84 24.73 -22.81
N GLY A 311 16.62 24.88 -23.36
CA GLY A 311 16.06 23.96 -24.36
C GLY A 311 15.35 22.75 -23.76
N HIS A 312 14.97 21.82 -24.63
CA HIS A 312 14.24 20.60 -24.28
C HIS A 312 15.04 19.34 -24.58
N ILE A 313 14.97 18.36 -23.69
CA ILE A 313 15.62 17.06 -23.84
C ILE A 313 14.52 16.00 -23.95
N LYS A 314 14.57 15.17 -24.99
CA LYS A 314 13.61 14.07 -25.16
C LYS A 314 13.85 12.98 -24.11
N VAL A 315 12.89 12.76 -23.23
CA VAL A 315 12.92 11.74 -22.17
C VAL A 315 11.80 10.70 -22.31
N SER A 316 10.75 10.99 -23.07
CA SER A 316 9.61 10.10 -23.28
C SER A 316 9.95 8.72 -23.82
N ASN A 317 11.07 8.61 -24.55
CA ASN A 317 11.56 7.34 -25.11
C ASN A 317 12.30 6.43 -24.10
N ILE A 318 12.56 6.93 -22.90
CA ILE A 318 13.26 6.15 -21.85
C ILE A 318 12.41 5.98 -20.58
N ILE A 319 11.37 6.80 -20.41
CA ILE A 319 10.53 6.78 -19.19
C ILE A 319 9.78 5.47 -19.03
N GLU A 320 9.25 4.87 -20.08
CA GLU A 320 8.47 3.62 -20.00
C GLU A 320 9.26 2.52 -19.29
N ASP A 321 10.50 2.27 -19.73
CA ASP A 321 11.36 1.28 -19.11
C ASP A 321 11.87 1.69 -17.72
N ALA A 322 12.20 2.98 -17.55
CA ALA A 322 12.63 3.52 -16.26
C ALA A 322 11.54 3.38 -15.19
N LEU A 323 10.31 3.73 -15.54
CA LEU A 323 9.15 3.61 -14.65
C LEU A 323 8.83 2.14 -14.33
N TRP A 324 8.94 1.25 -15.32
CA TRP A 324 8.75 -0.18 -15.09
C TRP A 324 9.77 -0.73 -14.08
N VAL A 325 11.05 -0.37 -14.20
CA VAL A 325 12.09 -0.77 -13.24
C VAL A 325 11.79 -0.24 -11.85
N ALA A 326 11.42 1.03 -11.72
CA ALA A 326 11.09 1.62 -10.43
C ALA A 326 9.89 0.91 -9.76
N LYS A 327 8.83 0.57 -10.53
CA LYS A 327 7.71 -0.22 -10.04
C LYS A 327 8.15 -1.59 -9.51
N VAL A 328 9.02 -2.31 -10.22
CA VAL A 328 9.58 -3.60 -9.76
C VAL A 328 10.26 -3.43 -8.40
N ILE A 329 11.02 -2.36 -8.19
CA ILE A 329 11.68 -2.11 -6.89
C ILE A 329 10.65 -1.88 -5.78
N ALA A 330 9.62 -1.06 -6.00
CA ALA A 330 8.59 -0.84 -4.98
C ALA A 330 7.87 -2.14 -4.58
N TYR A 331 7.54 -3.00 -5.55
CA TYR A 331 6.98 -4.32 -5.25
C TYR A 331 7.99 -5.22 -4.53
N SER A 332 9.27 -5.19 -4.92
CA SER A 332 10.33 -5.96 -4.24
C SER A 332 10.46 -5.55 -2.77
N GLU A 333 10.46 -4.26 -2.48
CA GLU A 333 10.48 -3.71 -1.11
C GLU A 333 9.27 -4.18 -0.29
N GLY A 334 8.06 -4.06 -0.85
CA GLY A 334 6.84 -4.48 -0.17
C GLY A 334 6.78 -5.99 0.09
N MET A 335 7.17 -6.81 -0.89
CA MET A 335 7.19 -8.26 -0.74
C MET A 335 8.26 -8.74 0.25
N ALA A 336 9.41 -8.06 0.32
CA ALA A 336 10.44 -8.31 1.33
C ALA A 336 9.91 -8.04 2.75
N MET A 337 9.10 -6.98 2.95
CA MET A 337 8.43 -6.74 4.24
C MET A 337 7.49 -7.90 4.61
N ILE A 338 6.72 -8.43 3.65
CA ILE A 338 5.82 -9.57 3.88
C ILE A 338 6.63 -10.81 4.27
N ALA A 339 7.71 -11.11 3.55
CA ALA A 339 8.59 -12.23 3.89
C ALA A 339 9.18 -12.07 5.30
N LYS A 340 9.64 -10.86 5.64
CA LYS A 340 10.21 -10.57 6.95
C LYS A 340 9.19 -10.68 8.08
N SER A 341 7.93 -10.25 7.85
CA SER A 341 6.86 -10.41 8.82
C SER A 341 6.54 -11.88 9.15
N ASN A 342 6.71 -12.78 8.18
CA ASN A 342 6.56 -14.22 8.42
C ASN A 342 7.59 -14.75 9.42
N SER A 343 8.84 -14.28 9.32
CA SER A 343 9.91 -14.65 10.27
C SER A 343 9.63 -14.10 11.67
N ASP A 344 9.16 -12.86 11.77
CA ASP A 344 9.02 -12.15 13.05
C ASP A 344 7.71 -12.46 13.77
N PHE A 345 6.61 -12.68 13.02
CA PHE A 345 5.28 -12.92 13.61
C PHE A 345 4.75 -14.33 13.41
N GLY A 346 5.38 -15.16 12.57
CA GLY A 346 4.94 -16.52 12.31
C GLY A 346 3.62 -16.63 11.55
N TRP A 347 3.24 -15.61 10.77
CA TRP A 347 1.94 -15.55 10.09
C TRP A 347 1.77 -16.51 8.93
N GLY A 348 2.86 -16.94 8.29
CA GLY A 348 2.82 -17.87 7.16
C GLY A 348 2.10 -17.29 5.93
N ILE A 349 2.17 -15.97 5.73
CA ILE A 349 1.61 -15.28 4.57
C ILE A 349 2.30 -15.80 3.32
N LYS A 350 1.52 -16.19 2.32
CA LYS A 350 2.03 -16.69 1.04
C LYS A 350 2.08 -15.57 0.01
N PRO A 351 3.28 -15.17 -0.44
CA PRO A 351 3.42 -14.03 -1.37
C PRO A 351 2.61 -14.17 -2.65
N ALA A 352 2.61 -15.34 -3.29
CA ALA A 352 1.85 -15.57 -4.52
C ALA A 352 0.34 -15.43 -4.34
N GLU A 353 -0.22 -15.83 -3.17
CA GLU A 353 -1.63 -15.65 -2.85
C GLU A 353 -1.93 -14.16 -2.66
N VAL A 354 -1.10 -13.42 -1.91
CA VAL A 354 -1.25 -11.96 -1.75
C VAL A 354 -1.26 -11.24 -3.09
N ILE A 355 -0.31 -11.56 -3.97
CA ILE A 355 -0.25 -10.96 -5.32
C ILE A 355 -1.53 -11.27 -6.11
N SER A 356 -2.08 -12.48 -5.96
CA SER A 356 -3.36 -12.84 -6.61
C SER A 356 -4.50 -11.94 -6.21
N LEU A 357 -4.55 -11.52 -4.93
CA LEU A 357 -5.58 -10.59 -4.43
C LEU A 357 -5.46 -9.19 -5.04
N TRP A 358 -4.25 -8.77 -5.39
CA TRP A 358 -3.99 -7.43 -5.93
C TRP A 358 -4.21 -7.31 -7.44
N ARG A 359 -4.50 -8.41 -8.14
CA ARG A 359 -4.73 -8.40 -9.61
C ARG A 359 -6.01 -7.68 -10.02
N GLY A 360 -7.01 -7.60 -9.15
CA GLY A 360 -8.29 -6.93 -9.41
C GLY A 360 -8.82 -6.20 -8.19
N GLY A 361 -9.69 -5.22 -8.41
CA GLY A 361 -10.38 -4.52 -7.32
C GLY A 361 -9.46 -3.74 -6.37
N CYS A 362 -8.25 -3.39 -6.77
CA CYS A 362 -7.35 -2.60 -5.94
C CYS A 362 -6.63 -1.50 -6.73
N ILE A 363 -6.05 -0.56 -6.01
CA ILE A 363 -5.39 0.63 -6.60
C ILE A 363 -4.09 0.25 -7.34
N ILE A 364 -3.38 -0.78 -6.88
CA ILE A 364 -2.10 -1.20 -7.47
C ILE A 364 -2.24 -2.32 -8.51
N ARG A 365 -3.46 -2.61 -8.99
CA ARG A 365 -3.65 -3.62 -10.03
C ARG A 365 -2.87 -3.25 -11.30
N ALA A 366 -2.11 -4.20 -11.81
CA ALA A 366 -1.21 -4.02 -12.94
C ALA A 366 -0.93 -5.34 -13.65
N THR A 367 -0.60 -5.30 -14.94
CA THR A 367 -0.13 -6.48 -15.70
C THR A 367 1.11 -7.11 -15.10
N LEU A 368 2.00 -6.31 -14.52
CA LEU A 368 3.21 -6.73 -13.83
C LEU A 368 2.95 -7.80 -12.73
N LEU A 369 1.79 -7.76 -12.07
CA LEU A 369 1.43 -8.70 -11.00
C LEU A 369 1.37 -10.16 -11.47
N LYS A 370 1.12 -10.41 -12.77
CA LYS A 370 1.15 -11.76 -13.34
C LYS A 370 2.54 -12.37 -13.27
N ASP A 371 3.55 -11.59 -13.61
CA ASP A 371 4.95 -12.06 -13.58
C ASP A 371 5.48 -12.16 -12.13
N LEU A 372 5.05 -11.23 -11.25
CA LEU A 372 5.34 -11.33 -9.82
C LEU A 372 4.77 -12.63 -9.22
N LYS A 373 3.49 -12.93 -9.48
CA LYS A 373 2.85 -14.17 -9.02
C LYS A 373 3.67 -15.39 -9.42
N LYS A 374 4.03 -15.47 -10.71
CA LYS A 374 4.84 -16.57 -11.26
C LYS A 374 6.20 -16.68 -10.58
N ALA A 375 6.88 -15.57 -10.29
CA ALA A 375 8.16 -15.60 -9.60
C ALA A 375 8.06 -16.23 -8.20
N TYR A 376 7.02 -15.84 -7.42
CA TYR A 376 6.79 -16.40 -6.09
C TYR A 376 6.15 -17.79 -6.08
N GLU A 377 5.51 -18.22 -7.16
CA GLU A 377 5.10 -19.62 -7.35
C GLU A 377 6.32 -20.54 -7.60
N LEU A 378 7.35 -20.03 -8.29
CA LEU A 378 8.59 -20.76 -8.54
C LEU A 378 9.51 -20.79 -7.32
N ASP A 379 9.58 -19.69 -6.57
CA ASP A 379 10.34 -19.58 -5.32
C ASP A 379 9.54 -18.83 -4.26
N PRO A 380 8.79 -19.54 -3.39
CA PRO A 380 8.01 -18.92 -2.32
C PRO A 380 8.85 -18.16 -1.27
N ASN A 381 10.15 -18.41 -1.22
CA ASN A 381 11.08 -17.80 -0.26
C ASN A 381 11.94 -16.68 -0.89
N LEU A 382 11.58 -16.23 -2.09
CA LEU A 382 12.31 -15.18 -2.80
C LEU A 382 12.34 -13.89 -1.95
N GLU A 383 13.52 -13.52 -1.46
CA GLU A 383 13.71 -12.35 -0.61
C GLU A 383 13.65 -11.03 -1.40
N SER A 384 14.03 -11.04 -2.66
CA SER A 384 14.03 -9.89 -3.56
C SER A 384 13.68 -10.32 -4.98
N LEU A 385 12.84 -9.57 -5.66
CA LEU A 385 12.54 -9.80 -7.08
C LEU A 385 13.80 -9.75 -7.95
N LEU A 386 14.82 -8.99 -7.55
CA LEU A 386 16.10 -8.92 -8.26
C LEU A 386 16.87 -10.25 -8.24
N ALA A 387 16.56 -11.16 -7.31
CA ALA A 387 17.14 -12.51 -7.27
C ALA A 387 16.37 -13.50 -8.16
N SER A 388 15.19 -13.14 -8.68
CA SER A 388 14.48 -13.95 -9.67
C SER A 388 15.17 -13.85 -11.03
N PRO A 389 15.47 -14.97 -11.71
CA PRO A 389 16.13 -14.93 -13.03
C PRO A 389 15.38 -14.09 -14.06
N HIS A 390 14.05 -14.14 -14.07
CA HIS A 390 13.22 -13.33 -14.96
C HIS A 390 13.39 -11.84 -14.69
N PHE A 391 13.18 -11.41 -13.43
CA PHE A 391 13.29 -9.99 -13.08
C PHE A 391 14.72 -9.46 -13.18
N ALA A 392 15.73 -10.26 -12.83
CA ALA A 392 17.12 -9.88 -13.02
C ALA A 392 17.44 -9.59 -14.50
N HIS A 393 16.94 -10.44 -15.42
CA HIS A 393 17.10 -10.24 -16.86
C HIS A 393 16.40 -8.95 -17.33
N GLU A 394 15.14 -8.76 -16.96
CA GLU A 394 14.33 -7.63 -17.36
C GLU A 394 14.86 -6.30 -16.80
N VAL A 395 15.25 -6.27 -15.52
CA VAL A 395 15.85 -5.08 -14.89
C VAL A 395 17.19 -4.76 -15.54
N LYS A 396 18.07 -5.75 -15.76
CA LYS A 396 19.35 -5.56 -16.43
C LYS A 396 19.21 -4.95 -17.83
N SER A 397 18.15 -5.30 -18.55
CA SER A 397 17.91 -4.77 -19.90
C SER A 397 17.41 -3.32 -19.91
N ARG A 398 16.82 -2.83 -18.79
CA ARG A 398 16.14 -1.54 -18.70
C ARG A 398 16.78 -0.54 -17.75
N GLN A 399 17.55 -1.00 -16.75
CA GLN A 399 18.07 -0.11 -15.67
C GLN A 399 18.90 1.07 -16.18
N GLU A 400 19.61 0.91 -17.32
CA GLU A 400 20.37 2.01 -17.90
C GLU A 400 19.49 3.18 -18.34
N LYS A 401 18.20 2.95 -18.66
CA LYS A 401 17.26 4.02 -18.97
C LYS A 401 16.83 4.77 -17.71
N LEU A 402 16.66 4.06 -16.59
CA LEU A 402 16.41 4.68 -15.28
C LEU A 402 17.63 5.53 -14.88
N ARG A 403 18.85 5.01 -15.01
CA ARG A 403 20.10 5.74 -14.72
C ARG A 403 20.22 7.02 -15.55
N LYS A 404 19.97 6.91 -16.85
CA LYS A 404 19.97 8.06 -17.75
C LYS A 404 18.90 9.08 -17.38
N LEU A 405 17.69 8.63 -17.05
CA LEU A 405 16.57 9.50 -16.66
C LEU A 405 16.90 10.27 -15.37
N VAL A 406 17.38 9.58 -14.34
CA VAL A 406 17.82 10.20 -13.08
C VAL A 406 18.99 11.17 -13.31
N GLY A 407 19.96 10.79 -14.14
CA GLY A 407 21.08 11.69 -14.51
C GLY A 407 20.61 12.98 -15.17
N ILE A 408 19.64 12.89 -16.09
CA ILE A 408 19.04 14.06 -16.74
C ILE A 408 18.29 14.91 -15.69
N ALA A 409 17.51 14.30 -14.81
CA ALA A 409 16.77 14.99 -13.76
C ALA A 409 17.71 15.79 -12.84
N VAL A 410 18.75 15.15 -12.31
CA VAL A 410 19.75 15.78 -11.43
C VAL A 410 20.48 16.91 -12.14
N ALA A 411 20.93 16.69 -13.40
CA ALA A 411 21.61 17.71 -14.19
C ALA A 411 20.75 18.95 -14.43
N ASN A 412 19.43 18.81 -14.43
CA ASN A 412 18.48 19.89 -14.71
C ASN A 412 17.72 20.39 -13.46
N GLY A 413 18.02 19.88 -12.27
CA GLY A 413 17.42 20.33 -11.02
C GLY A 413 15.95 19.90 -10.84
N VAL A 414 15.50 18.86 -11.53
CA VAL A 414 14.16 18.29 -11.37
C VAL A 414 14.21 17.19 -10.29
N PRO A 415 13.44 17.32 -9.20
CA PRO A 415 13.49 16.35 -8.11
C PRO A 415 12.86 15.00 -8.52
N THR A 416 13.61 13.92 -8.32
CA THR A 416 13.19 12.55 -8.59
C THR A 416 13.53 11.65 -7.40
N MET A 417 12.94 11.95 -6.24
CA MET A 417 13.29 11.32 -4.97
C MET A 417 13.07 9.81 -5.02
N ALA A 418 11.93 9.36 -5.50
CA ALA A 418 11.58 7.95 -5.51
C ALA A 418 12.27 7.19 -6.67
N LEU A 419 12.36 7.75 -7.88
CA LEU A 419 13.12 7.16 -8.99
C LEU A 419 14.61 7.03 -8.65
N SER A 420 15.18 8.08 -8.04
CA SER A 420 16.59 8.06 -7.60
C SER A 420 16.83 7.02 -6.50
N SER A 421 15.89 6.86 -5.55
CA SER A 421 15.97 5.85 -4.51
C SER A 421 15.89 4.44 -5.08
N SER A 422 15.05 4.22 -6.09
CA SER A 422 14.95 2.93 -6.78
C SER A 422 16.25 2.57 -7.50
N LEU A 423 16.89 3.54 -8.17
CA LEU A 423 18.19 3.35 -8.80
C LEU A 423 19.27 3.02 -7.77
N ASN A 424 19.33 3.80 -6.67
CA ASN A 424 20.30 3.56 -5.60
C ASN A 424 20.10 2.20 -4.92
N TYR A 425 18.86 1.72 -4.80
CA TYR A 425 18.58 0.37 -4.30
C TYR A 425 19.22 -0.69 -5.20
N ILE A 426 19.07 -0.58 -6.53
CA ILE A 426 19.69 -1.51 -7.48
C ILE A 426 21.21 -1.44 -7.35
N ASP A 427 21.79 -0.22 -7.44
CA ASP A 427 23.23 0.00 -7.37
C ASP A 427 23.86 -0.56 -6.10
N PHE A 428 23.15 -0.43 -4.96
CA PHE A 428 23.61 -1.00 -3.70
C PHE A 428 23.54 -2.52 -3.68
N MET A 429 22.44 -3.11 -4.21
CA MET A 429 22.25 -4.56 -4.23
C MET A 429 23.16 -5.26 -5.24
N GLU A 430 23.64 -4.57 -6.27
CA GLU A 430 24.63 -5.08 -7.23
C GLU A 430 26.07 -5.13 -6.66
N GLN A 431 26.32 -4.48 -5.50
CA GLN A 431 27.66 -4.44 -4.93
C GLN A 431 27.92 -5.67 -4.06
N PRO A 432 28.88 -6.56 -4.41
CA PRO A 432 29.26 -7.68 -3.56
C PRO A 432 29.91 -7.21 -2.24
N ARG A 433 30.39 -5.97 -2.21
CA ARG A 433 30.94 -5.32 -1.03
C ARG A 433 30.55 -3.85 -0.97
N ALA A 434 29.71 -3.50 0.01
CA ALA A 434 29.21 -2.16 0.16
C ALA A 434 30.20 -1.23 0.94
N SER A 435 30.02 0.08 0.76
CA SER A 435 30.77 1.12 1.46
C SER A 435 30.52 1.15 2.98
N THR A 436 29.52 0.44 3.47
CA THR A 436 29.15 0.34 4.90
C THR A 436 30.25 -0.27 5.78
N ALA A 437 31.25 -0.94 5.17
CA ALA A 437 32.48 -1.32 5.89
C ALA A 437 33.18 -0.13 6.54
N MET A 438 33.13 1.08 5.91
CA MET A 438 33.66 2.31 6.51
C MET A 438 32.86 2.71 7.76
N ILE A 439 31.53 2.58 7.71
CA ILE A 439 30.68 2.86 8.88
C ILE A 439 31.05 1.94 10.03
N GLN A 440 31.23 0.64 9.77
CA GLN A 440 31.59 -0.32 10.81
C GLN A 440 32.98 -0.05 11.37
N GLY A 441 33.95 0.34 10.54
CA GLY A 441 35.29 0.76 11.01
C GLY A 441 35.22 2.01 11.89
N LEU A 442 34.42 3.02 11.54
CA LEU A 442 34.23 4.21 12.37
C LEU A 442 33.57 3.86 13.72
N ARG A 443 32.55 2.98 13.70
CA ARG A 443 31.90 2.51 14.95
C ARG A 443 32.85 1.76 15.85
N ASP A 444 33.72 0.94 15.28
CA ASP A 444 34.76 0.25 16.07
C ASP A 444 35.77 1.24 16.66
N PHE A 445 36.15 2.26 15.88
CA PHE A 445 37.09 3.27 16.32
C PHE A 445 36.59 4.07 17.53
N PHE A 446 35.38 4.59 17.50
CA PHE A 446 34.87 5.46 18.55
C PHE A 446 34.16 4.73 19.71
N GLY A 447 33.69 3.49 19.48
CA GLY A 447 32.85 2.82 20.47
C GLY A 447 33.16 1.35 20.69
N SER A 448 34.26 0.83 20.16
CA SER A 448 34.62 -0.60 20.24
C SER A 448 33.48 -1.54 19.84
N HIS A 449 32.69 -1.11 18.81
CA HIS A 449 31.50 -1.83 18.38
C HIS A 449 31.81 -3.09 17.56
N THR A 450 33.05 -3.49 17.52
CA THR A 450 33.54 -4.70 16.87
C THR A 450 33.24 -4.78 15.36
N TYR A 451 33.85 -5.73 14.68
CA TYR A 451 33.61 -6.00 13.26
C TYR A 451 33.89 -7.48 12.94
N GLY A 452 33.14 -8.00 11.94
CA GLY A 452 33.49 -9.25 11.29
C GLY A 452 34.53 -9.04 10.22
N ARG A 453 35.35 -10.05 9.93
CA ARG A 453 36.32 -10.06 8.82
C ARG A 453 35.80 -10.91 7.67
N VAL A 454 36.23 -10.59 6.44
CA VAL A 454 35.85 -11.34 5.23
C VAL A 454 36.78 -12.53 4.97
N ASP A 455 37.94 -12.55 5.59
CA ASP A 455 39.01 -13.53 5.36
C ASP A 455 39.12 -14.59 6.48
N LYS A 456 38.47 -14.38 7.61
CA LYS A 456 38.40 -15.35 8.71
C LYS A 456 37.14 -15.18 9.56
N PRO A 457 36.60 -16.26 10.17
CA PRO A 457 35.48 -16.17 11.09
C PRO A 457 35.88 -15.48 12.38
N GLY A 458 34.88 -14.96 13.14
CA GLY A 458 35.08 -14.30 14.44
C GLY A 458 34.60 -12.85 14.42
N VAL A 459 34.62 -12.26 15.63
CA VAL A 459 34.28 -10.86 15.88
C VAL A 459 35.50 -10.18 16.48
N PHE A 460 35.86 -9.05 15.92
CA PHE A 460 37.16 -8.43 16.22
C PHE A 460 36.97 -6.97 16.63
N HIS A 461 37.97 -6.45 17.40
CA HIS A 461 38.13 -5.04 17.74
C HIS A 461 39.58 -4.64 17.54
N THR A 462 39.84 -3.46 17.04
CA THR A 462 41.17 -2.89 16.91
C THR A 462 41.45 -1.95 18.14
N LEU A 463 42.57 -2.12 18.81
CA LEU A 463 42.97 -1.27 19.92
C LEU A 463 43.46 0.09 19.41
N TRP A 464 42.53 0.96 18.98
CA TRP A 464 42.80 2.19 18.24
C TRP A 464 43.67 3.21 18.97
N SER A 465 43.45 3.35 20.28
CA SER A 465 44.22 4.26 21.15
C SER A 465 45.55 3.65 21.65
N GLY A 466 45.82 2.39 21.31
CA GLY A 466 47.04 1.68 21.72
C GLY A 466 47.95 1.41 20.53
N ASN A 467 48.44 0.17 20.47
CA ASN A 467 49.35 -0.31 19.42
C ASN A 467 48.63 -0.69 18.10
N ARG A 468 47.35 -0.45 18.03
CA ARG A 468 46.47 -0.82 16.87
C ARG A 468 46.42 -2.32 16.55
N THR A 469 46.70 -3.16 17.55
CA THR A 469 46.56 -4.61 17.42
C THR A 469 45.08 -4.98 17.36
N GLU A 470 44.77 -5.98 16.58
CA GLU A 470 43.46 -6.60 16.56
C GLU A 470 43.33 -7.60 17.70
N VAL A 471 42.24 -7.60 18.38
CA VAL A 471 41.88 -8.59 19.40
C VAL A 471 40.55 -9.23 19.05
N GLU A 472 40.42 -10.52 19.29
CA GLU A 472 39.15 -11.23 19.12
C GLU A 472 38.24 -10.91 20.30
N SER A 473 37.04 -10.46 20.00
CA SER A 473 36.03 -10.18 21.02
C SER A 473 35.35 -11.49 21.41
N LYS A 474 35.34 -11.80 22.67
CA LYS A 474 34.49 -12.85 23.22
C LYS A 474 33.08 -12.25 23.33
N GLY A 475 32.15 -12.62 22.38
CA GLY A 475 30.79 -12.13 22.28
C GLY A 475 30.00 -12.20 23.60
#